data_78839824b8dc23df25cb8696f89cfea9
#
_entry.id   78839824b8dc23df25cb8696f89cfea9
#
_cell.length_a   1.000
_cell.length_b   1.000
_cell.length_c   1.000
_cell.angle_alpha   90.00
_cell.angle_beta   90.00
_cell.angle_gamma   90.00
#
_symmetry.space_group_name_H-M   'P 1'
#
loop_
_entity.id
_entity.type
_entity.pdbx_description
1 polymer ?
#
loop_
_entity_poly.entity_id
_entity_poly.type
_entity_poly.pdbx_seq_one_letter_code
_entity_poly.pdbx_strand_id
1 'polypeptide(L)'
;MTLEARRLGFHEGIALNTAGFVSEGAGENLFLVKNGKLMTPPVATSILSGITRDTVMRLAESAGAPVVEQNIPRELLYIADEVFMTGTAAEITPVRSVDKITVGEGKRGPLTERLQKLFFGLFDGSTIDRWSWLEPIVDVKSVDMKGVDAKTGRIERPTAVK
;
A
#
# COMPACT_ATOMS: atom_id res chain seq x y z
N MET A 1 -18.80 8.79 1.19
CA MET A 1 -17.94 8.47 2.35
C MET A 1 -16.99 9.62 2.66
N THR A 2 -16.00 10.00 1.83
CA THR A 2 -15.04 11.09 2.11
C THR A 2 -15.70 12.44 2.42
N LEU A 3 -16.72 12.86 1.68
CA LEU A 3 -17.44 14.12 1.96
C LEU A 3 -18.13 14.12 3.33
N GLU A 4 -18.69 13.00 3.73
CA GLU A 4 -19.32 12.84 5.03
C GLU A 4 -18.28 12.87 6.16
N ALA A 5 -17.20 12.11 6.01
CA ALA A 5 -16.08 12.13 6.95
C ALA A 5 -15.55 13.56 7.17
N ARG A 6 -15.32 14.31 6.10
CA ARG A 6 -14.87 15.72 6.16
C ARG A 6 -15.87 16.63 6.87
N ARG A 7 -17.18 16.49 6.62
CA ARG A 7 -18.22 17.24 7.33
C ARG A 7 -18.22 16.97 8.83
N LEU A 8 -17.82 15.77 9.24
CA LEU A 8 -17.70 15.36 10.64
C LEU A 8 -16.34 15.66 11.26
N GLY A 9 -15.43 16.30 10.52
CA GLY A 9 -14.09 16.70 10.98
C GLY A 9 -13.05 15.59 10.92
N PHE A 10 -13.27 14.56 10.10
CA PHE A 10 -12.29 13.51 9.80
C PHE A 10 -11.61 13.76 8.44
N HIS A 11 -10.41 13.21 8.26
CA HIS A 11 -9.68 13.30 6.99
C HIS A 11 -10.18 12.28 5.97
N GLU A 12 -10.51 11.05 6.45
CA GLU A 12 -10.97 9.95 5.62
C GLU A 12 -12.01 9.10 6.36
N GLY A 13 -12.81 8.32 5.61
CA GLY A 13 -13.77 7.38 6.13
C GLY A 13 -13.34 5.93 5.89
N ILE A 14 -13.62 5.05 6.85
CA ILE A 14 -13.44 3.61 6.73
C ILE A 14 -14.82 2.97 6.51
N ALA A 15 -14.98 2.23 5.41
CA ALA A 15 -16.20 1.50 5.14
C ALA A 15 -16.26 0.18 5.92
N LEU A 16 -17.47 -0.19 6.28
CA LEU A 16 -17.80 -1.54 6.72
C LEU A 16 -18.63 -2.24 5.65
N ASN A 17 -18.45 -3.54 5.49
CA ASN A 17 -19.35 -4.33 4.67
C ASN A 17 -20.69 -4.58 5.38
N THR A 18 -21.65 -5.21 4.69
CA THR A 18 -23.00 -5.47 5.24
C THR A 18 -23.02 -6.38 6.46
N ALA A 19 -21.94 -7.14 6.70
CA ALA A 19 -21.77 -7.98 7.89
C ALA A 19 -21.06 -7.24 9.05
N GLY A 20 -20.73 -5.95 8.90
CA GLY A 20 -20.10 -5.12 9.91
C GLY A 20 -18.58 -5.26 10.01
N PHE A 21 -17.93 -6.01 9.12
CA PHE A 21 -16.48 -6.08 9.07
C PHE A 21 -15.88 -4.92 8.30
N VAL A 22 -14.66 -4.53 8.67
CA VAL A 22 -13.89 -3.50 7.97
C VAL A 22 -13.69 -3.91 6.50
N SER A 23 -13.95 -2.98 5.61
CA SER A 23 -13.70 -3.08 4.17
C SER A 23 -12.44 -2.27 3.83
N GLU A 24 -12.59 -1.04 3.40
CA GLU A 24 -11.50 -0.18 2.95
C GLU A 24 -11.79 1.31 3.17
N GLY A 25 -10.85 2.20 2.87
CA GLY A 25 -11.06 3.63 2.75
C GLY A 25 -11.79 4.00 1.45
N ALA A 26 -12.02 5.29 1.19
CA ALA A 26 -12.71 5.72 -0.02
C ALA A 26 -11.88 5.52 -1.30
N GLY A 27 -10.58 5.53 -1.20
CA GLY A 27 -9.63 5.31 -2.28
C GLY A 27 -8.38 4.55 -1.83
N GLU A 28 -8.45 3.91 -0.67
CA GLU A 28 -7.32 3.25 -0.01
C GLU A 28 -7.72 1.90 0.58
N ASN A 29 -6.84 0.91 0.45
CA ASN A 29 -6.94 -0.31 1.24
C ASN A 29 -6.39 -0.08 2.65
N LEU A 30 -6.78 -0.94 3.60
CA LEU A 30 -6.44 -0.82 5.00
C LEU A 30 -5.63 -2.02 5.49
N PHE A 31 -4.64 -1.72 6.32
CA PHE A 31 -3.84 -2.69 7.07
C PHE A 31 -3.84 -2.32 8.54
N LEU A 32 -3.71 -3.32 9.40
CA LEU A 32 -3.51 -3.12 10.83
C LEU A 32 -2.51 -4.12 11.40
N VAL A 33 -1.84 -3.71 12.47
CA VAL A 33 -0.94 -4.54 13.26
C VAL A 33 -1.52 -4.73 14.65
N LYS A 34 -1.56 -5.98 15.10
CA LYS A 34 -1.91 -6.32 16.48
C LYS A 34 -1.05 -7.48 16.96
N ASN A 35 -0.38 -7.28 18.10
CA ASN A 35 0.52 -8.28 18.70
C ASN A 35 1.55 -8.82 17.68
N GLY A 36 2.15 -7.93 16.90
CA GLY A 36 3.13 -8.27 15.87
C GLY A 36 2.55 -8.93 14.60
N LYS A 37 1.25 -9.17 14.52
CA LYS A 37 0.59 -9.76 13.37
C LYS A 37 0.09 -8.65 12.44
N LEU A 38 0.54 -8.66 11.18
CA LEU A 38 0.07 -7.76 10.13
C LEU A 38 -1.17 -8.37 9.44
N MET A 39 -2.25 -7.62 9.36
CA MET A 39 -3.53 -8.07 8.85
C MET A 39 -4.12 -7.06 7.87
N THR A 40 -4.91 -7.57 6.90
CA THR A 40 -5.70 -6.77 5.96
C THR A 40 -7.03 -7.47 5.67
N PRO A 41 -8.11 -6.72 5.36
CA PRO A 41 -9.35 -7.33 4.91
C PRO A 41 -9.14 -8.16 3.62
N PRO A 42 -9.78 -9.33 3.46
CA PRO A 42 -9.73 -10.11 2.24
C PRO A 42 -10.60 -9.48 1.15
N VAL A 43 -10.34 -9.80 -0.11
CA VAL A 43 -11.14 -9.30 -1.25
C VAL A 43 -12.64 -9.60 -1.09
N ALA A 44 -12.97 -10.72 -0.42
CA ALA A 44 -14.36 -11.10 -0.13
C ALA A 44 -15.13 -10.11 0.77
N THR A 45 -14.46 -9.15 1.41
CA THR A 45 -15.10 -8.08 2.21
C THR A 45 -15.45 -6.84 1.40
N SER A 46 -15.55 -6.97 0.07
CA SER A 46 -15.90 -5.89 -0.85
C SER A 46 -14.85 -4.78 -0.90
N ILE A 47 -13.57 -5.16 -0.95
CA ILE A 47 -12.46 -4.25 -1.19
C ILE A 47 -12.01 -4.30 -2.64
N LEU A 48 -11.34 -3.24 -3.10
CA LEU A 48 -10.60 -3.25 -4.35
C LEU A 48 -9.27 -4.02 -4.17
N SER A 49 -8.90 -4.83 -5.18
CA SER A 49 -7.56 -5.44 -5.25
C SER A 49 -6.54 -4.37 -5.62
N GLY A 50 -6.11 -3.55 -4.66
CA GLY A 50 -5.22 -2.42 -4.89
C GLY A 50 -3.81 -2.85 -5.31
N ILE A 51 -3.21 -2.17 -6.30
CA ILE A 51 -1.81 -2.42 -6.72
C ILE A 51 -0.87 -2.13 -5.56
N THR A 52 -1.04 -1.00 -4.87
CA THR A 52 -0.23 -0.65 -3.69
C THR A 52 -0.42 -1.65 -2.55
N ARG A 53 -1.66 -2.18 -2.37
CA ARG A 53 -1.92 -3.27 -1.42
C ARG A 53 -1.07 -4.50 -1.73
N ASP A 54 -1.08 -4.98 -2.98
CA ASP A 54 -0.29 -6.14 -3.41
C ASP A 54 1.22 -5.89 -3.21
N THR A 55 1.69 -4.71 -3.60
CA THR A 55 3.08 -4.29 -3.37
C THR A 55 3.47 -4.39 -1.90
N VAL A 56 2.65 -3.83 -1.00
CA VAL A 56 2.90 -3.86 0.45
C VAL A 56 2.89 -5.29 1.00
N MET A 57 1.98 -6.14 0.54
CA MET A 57 1.93 -7.56 0.96
C MET A 57 3.22 -8.28 0.59
N ARG A 58 3.72 -8.11 -0.63
CA ARG A 58 4.97 -8.73 -1.09
C ARG A 58 6.21 -8.18 -0.37
N LEU A 59 6.26 -6.88 -0.15
CA LEU A 59 7.34 -6.26 0.63
C LEU A 59 7.34 -6.76 2.08
N ALA A 60 6.17 -6.87 2.70
CA ALA A 60 6.01 -7.39 4.06
C ALA A 60 6.47 -8.85 4.16
N GLU A 61 6.08 -9.70 3.22
CA GLU A 61 6.53 -11.09 3.14
C GLU A 61 8.05 -11.17 3.01
N SER A 62 8.64 -10.40 2.09
CA SER A 62 10.09 -10.35 1.89
C SER A 62 10.86 -9.86 3.13
N ALA A 63 10.19 -9.09 3.98
CA ALA A 63 10.72 -8.56 5.23
C ALA A 63 10.48 -9.50 6.44
N GLY A 64 9.90 -10.70 6.22
CA GLY A 64 9.60 -11.64 7.29
C GLY A 64 8.39 -11.25 8.16
N ALA A 65 7.49 -10.39 7.64
CA ALA A 65 6.25 -9.99 8.28
C ALA A 65 5.06 -10.33 7.37
N PRO A 66 4.74 -11.62 7.15
CA PRO A 66 3.69 -12.02 6.22
C PRO A 66 2.33 -11.44 6.63
N VAL A 67 1.56 -11.02 5.63
CA VAL A 67 0.23 -10.46 5.84
C VAL A 67 -0.80 -11.57 5.95
N VAL A 68 -1.70 -11.47 6.93
CA VAL A 68 -2.84 -12.35 7.06
C VAL A 68 -4.10 -11.66 6.53
N GLU A 69 -4.68 -12.20 5.48
CA GLU A 69 -5.99 -11.79 5.00
C GLU A 69 -7.08 -12.41 5.88
N GLN A 70 -7.82 -11.57 6.59
CA GLN A 70 -8.92 -12.03 7.45
C GLN A 70 -9.99 -10.96 7.65
N ASN A 71 -11.20 -11.38 8.00
CA ASN A 71 -12.23 -10.46 8.43
C ASN A 71 -11.78 -9.71 9.68
N ILE A 72 -11.91 -8.38 9.64
CA ILE A 72 -11.48 -7.48 10.69
C ILE A 72 -12.73 -6.86 11.32
N PRO A 73 -13.08 -7.21 12.57
CA PRO A 73 -14.12 -6.52 13.31
C PRO A 73 -13.74 -5.06 13.50
N ARG A 74 -14.73 -4.15 13.45
CA ARG A 74 -14.51 -2.71 13.66
C ARG A 74 -13.76 -2.41 14.94
N GLU A 75 -14.08 -3.11 16.02
CA GLU A 75 -13.51 -2.91 17.35
C GLU A 75 -12.00 -3.15 17.38
N LEU A 76 -11.48 -3.98 16.46
CA LEU A 76 -10.05 -4.25 16.37
C LEU A 76 -9.25 -3.01 15.96
N LEU A 77 -9.85 -2.06 15.24
CA LEU A 77 -9.22 -0.78 14.89
C LEU A 77 -8.86 0.05 16.13
N TYR A 78 -9.68 -0.01 17.19
CA TYR A 78 -9.48 0.80 18.40
C TYR A 78 -8.39 0.26 19.31
N ILE A 79 -8.08 -1.03 19.20
CA ILE A 79 -7.08 -1.71 20.03
C ILE A 79 -5.85 -2.13 19.22
N ALA A 80 -5.78 -1.74 17.95
CA ALA A 80 -4.64 -2.02 17.09
C ALA A 80 -3.38 -1.31 17.59
N ASP A 81 -2.23 -1.93 17.38
CA ASP A 81 -0.93 -1.32 17.69
C ASP A 81 -0.54 -0.32 16.61
N GLU A 82 -0.84 -0.63 15.33
CA GLU A 82 -0.68 0.25 14.17
C GLU A 82 -1.87 0.05 13.22
N VAL A 83 -2.28 1.13 12.55
CA VAL A 83 -3.18 1.10 11.39
C VAL A 83 -2.57 1.98 10.31
N PHE A 84 -2.61 1.54 9.06
CA PHE A 84 -2.21 2.35 7.93
C PHE A 84 -3.07 2.07 6.70
N MET A 85 -3.14 3.03 5.82
CA MET A 85 -3.84 2.97 4.55
C MET A 85 -2.85 2.91 3.39
N THR A 86 -3.23 2.27 2.29
CA THR A 86 -2.41 2.13 1.09
C THR A 86 -3.21 2.45 -0.17
N GLY A 87 -2.60 3.18 -1.08
CA GLY A 87 -3.21 3.53 -2.37
C GLY A 87 -2.21 4.29 -3.23
N THR A 88 -2.54 4.54 -4.50
CA THR A 88 -1.64 5.27 -5.40
C THR A 88 -1.32 6.67 -4.89
N ALA A 89 -2.32 7.42 -4.43
CA ALA A 89 -2.13 8.76 -3.87
C ALA A 89 -1.76 8.75 -2.39
N ALA A 90 -2.23 7.74 -1.65
CA ALA A 90 -1.98 7.61 -0.21
C ALA A 90 -0.62 6.94 0.08
N GLU A 91 -0.01 6.27 -0.92
CA GLU A 91 1.21 5.50 -0.74
C GLU A 91 1.06 4.53 0.44
N ILE A 92 1.78 4.76 1.54
CA ILE A 92 1.59 4.08 2.83
C ILE A 92 1.40 5.17 3.89
N THR A 93 0.16 5.43 4.27
CA THR A 93 -0.18 6.51 5.20
C THR A 93 -0.63 5.97 6.55
N PRO A 94 0.11 6.24 7.65
CA PRO A 94 -0.29 5.81 8.99
C PRO A 94 -1.56 6.53 9.46
N VAL A 95 -2.44 5.79 10.15
CA VAL A 95 -3.66 6.30 10.77
C VAL A 95 -3.38 6.60 12.24
N ARG A 96 -3.53 7.87 12.63
CA ARG A 96 -3.30 8.33 14.00
C ARG A 96 -4.43 7.99 14.96
N SER A 97 -5.66 8.06 14.47
CA SER A 97 -6.86 7.83 15.28
C SER A 97 -8.02 7.34 14.42
N VAL A 98 -8.91 6.57 15.02
CA VAL A 98 -10.19 6.14 14.43
C VAL A 98 -11.29 6.62 15.38
N ASP A 99 -12.31 7.30 14.85
CA ASP A 99 -13.42 7.87 15.64
C ASP A 99 -12.93 8.71 16.84
N LYS A 100 -11.83 9.46 16.67
CA LYS A 100 -11.14 10.26 17.70
C LYS A 100 -10.44 9.43 18.81
N ILE A 101 -10.46 8.09 18.71
CA ILE A 101 -9.71 7.21 19.60
C ILE A 101 -8.32 7.02 19.01
N THR A 102 -7.28 7.27 19.79
CA THR A 102 -5.90 7.14 19.37
C THR A 102 -5.56 5.68 19.07
N VAL A 103 -4.93 5.42 17.91
CA VAL A 103 -4.40 4.11 17.54
C VAL A 103 -2.97 4.00 18.08
N GLY A 104 -2.69 2.94 18.84
CA GLY A 104 -1.37 2.70 19.42
C GLY A 104 -0.86 3.95 20.18
N GLU A 105 0.29 4.48 19.78
CA GLU A 105 0.87 5.69 20.37
C GLU A 105 0.47 7.00 19.65
N GLY A 106 -0.47 6.95 18.69
CA GLY A 106 -0.91 8.11 17.91
C GLY A 106 0.10 8.61 16.89
N LYS A 107 1.09 7.80 16.57
CA LYS A 107 2.14 8.09 15.58
C LYS A 107 2.43 6.87 14.70
N ARG A 108 3.26 7.05 13.68
CA ARG A 108 3.72 5.95 12.84
C ARG A 108 4.42 4.88 13.68
N GLY A 109 3.93 3.64 13.60
CA GLY A 109 4.54 2.51 14.28
C GLY A 109 5.73 1.91 13.53
N PRO A 110 6.49 1.03 14.19
CA PRO A 110 7.75 0.48 13.66
C PRO A 110 7.57 -0.37 12.39
N LEU A 111 6.48 -1.14 12.29
CA LEU A 111 6.25 -1.95 11.09
C LEU A 111 5.84 -1.09 9.91
N THR A 112 4.95 -0.11 10.12
CA THR A 112 4.58 0.88 9.10
C THR A 112 5.82 1.63 8.61
N GLU A 113 6.70 2.06 9.50
CA GLU A 113 7.96 2.73 9.14
C GLU A 113 8.87 1.84 8.29
N ARG A 114 9.01 0.56 8.67
CA ARG A 114 9.80 -0.40 7.92
C ARG A 114 9.25 -0.61 6.51
N LEU A 115 7.93 -0.77 6.38
CA LEU A 115 7.27 -0.94 5.08
C LEU A 115 7.39 0.31 4.21
N GLN A 116 7.26 1.51 4.78
CA GLN A 116 7.52 2.75 4.07
C GLN A 116 8.95 2.84 3.53
N LYS A 117 9.95 2.49 4.35
CA LYS A 117 11.35 2.46 3.92
C LYS A 117 11.57 1.52 2.74
N LEU A 118 10.98 0.33 2.78
CA LEU A 118 11.06 -0.62 1.69
C LEU A 118 10.34 -0.13 0.42
N PHE A 119 9.16 0.45 0.58
CA PHE A 119 8.35 0.97 -0.52
C PHE A 119 9.04 2.14 -1.23
N PHE A 120 9.46 3.17 -0.49
CA PHE A 120 10.15 4.33 -1.07
C PHE A 120 11.55 3.96 -1.57
N GLY A 121 12.20 3.01 -0.93
CA GLY A 121 13.49 2.47 -1.36
C GLY A 121 13.48 1.82 -2.75
N LEU A 122 12.31 1.41 -3.27
CA LEU A 122 12.19 0.98 -4.65
C LEU A 122 12.51 2.12 -5.62
N PHE A 123 12.09 3.35 -5.33
CA PHE A 123 12.24 4.49 -6.22
C PHE A 123 13.64 5.11 -6.19
N ASP A 124 14.34 5.01 -5.06
CA ASP A 124 15.73 5.50 -4.92
C ASP A 124 16.79 4.40 -5.08
N GLY A 125 16.35 3.15 -5.29
CA GLY A 125 17.22 2.00 -5.51
C GLY A 125 17.80 1.38 -4.24
N SER A 126 17.43 1.85 -3.04
CA SER A 126 17.86 1.26 -1.75
C SER A 126 17.14 -0.07 -1.43
N THR A 127 16.00 -0.31 -2.07
CA THR A 127 15.29 -1.60 -2.06
C THR A 127 15.40 -2.26 -3.43
N ILE A 128 15.83 -3.52 -3.46
CA ILE A 128 15.96 -4.27 -4.71
C ILE A 128 14.56 -4.57 -5.25
N ASP A 129 14.29 -4.14 -6.48
CA ASP A 129 13.08 -4.52 -7.22
C ASP A 129 13.19 -5.96 -7.74
N ARG A 130 12.73 -6.92 -6.93
CA ARG A 130 12.75 -8.35 -7.25
C ARG A 130 11.63 -8.77 -8.21
N TRP A 131 10.68 -7.89 -8.45
CA TRP A 131 9.47 -8.20 -9.22
C TRP A 131 9.42 -7.47 -10.55
N SER A 132 10.44 -6.65 -10.88
CA SER A 132 10.49 -5.84 -12.10
C SER A 132 9.28 -4.92 -12.24
N TRP A 133 8.92 -4.25 -11.16
CA TRP A 133 7.81 -3.27 -11.14
C TRP A 133 8.18 -1.92 -11.70
N LEU A 134 9.47 -1.58 -11.64
CA LEU A 134 9.96 -0.29 -12.10
C LEU A 134 10.26 -0.34 -13.61
N GLU A 135 9.62 0.56 -14.35
CA GLU A 135 9.94 0.79 -15.76
C GLU A 135 10.75 2.10 -15.87
N PRO A 136 12.03 2.04 -16.24
CA PRO A 136 12.84 3.23 -16.38
C PRO A 136 12.28 4.18 -17.43
N ILE A 137 12.07 5.45 -17.05
CA ILE A 137 11.74 6.49 -18.02
C ILE A 137 13.04 6.87 -18.72
N VAL A 138 13.19 6.46 -19.99
CA VAL A 138 14.33 6.83 -20.82
C VAL A 138 14.02 8.19 -21.45
N ASP A 139 14.91 9.17 -21.30
CA ASP A 139 14.80 10.43 -22.04
C ASP A 139 14.88 10.13 -23.55
N VAL A 140 13.78 10.37 -24.27
CA VAL A 140 13.67 10.12 -25.71
C VAL A 140 14.78 10.79 -26.52
N LYS A 141 15.36 11.88 -25.99
CA LYS A 141 16.51 12.57 -26.59
C LYS A 141 17.83 11.78 -26.50
N SER A 142 17.93 10.79 -25.63
CA SER A 142 19.10 9.94 -25.44
C SER A 142 18.95 8.55 -26.10
N VAL A 143 17.81 8.24 -26.67
CA VAL A 143 17.58 6.97 -27.36
C VAL A 143 18.07 7.09 -28.78
N ASP A 144 19.13 6.33 -29.15
CA ASP A 144 19.47 6.13 -30.54
C ASP A 144 18.29 5.38 -31.21
N MET A 145 17.52 6.10 -32.03
CA MET A 145 16.30 5.59 -32.70
C MET A 145 16.56 4.37 -33.58
N LYS A 146 17.80 3.92 -33.72
CA LYS A 146 18.15 2.69 -34.45
C LYS A 146 17.69 1.39 -33.79
N GLY A 147 17.30 1.45 -32.47
CA GLY A 147 16.80 0.30 -31.73
C GLY A 147 15.28 0.29 -31.55
N VAL A 148 14.52 1.19 -32.17
CA VAL A 148 13.06 1.22 -32.06
C VAL A 148 12.41 0.46 -33.21
N ASP A 149 11.69 -0.61 -32.93
CA ASP A 149 10.88 -1.31 -33.92
C ASP A 149 9.79 -0.36 -34.46
N ALA A 150 9.92 0.00 -35.74
CA ALA A 150 9.03 0.96 -36.40
C ALA A 150 7.56 0.50 -36.49
N LYS A 151 7.27 -0.78 -36.27
CA LYS A 151 5.90 -1.34 -36.30
C LYS A 151 5.23 -1.42 -34.95
N THR A 152 6.01 -1.64 -33.87
CA THR A 152 5.48 -1.88 -32.52
C THR A 152 5.79 -0.75 -31.55
N GLY A 153 6.70 0.18 -31.88
CA GLY A 153 7.16 1.24 -30.98
C GLY A 153 7.93 0.72 -29.76
N ARG A 154 8.30 -0.56 -29.73
CA ARG A 154 9.05 -1.15 -28.62
C ARG A 154 10.55 -0.90 -28.77
N ILE A 155 11.17 -0.48 -27.67
CA ILE A 155 12.61 -0.40 -27.54
C ILE A 155 13.15 -1.79 -27.25
N GLU A 156 14.07 -2.31 -28.08
CA GLU A 156 14.80 -3.55 -27.75
C GLU A 156 15.63 -3.30 -26.49
N ARG A 157 15.42 -4.10 -25.45
CA ARG A 157 16.20 -4.01 -24.22
C ARG A 157 17.66 -4.35 -24.52
N PRO A 158 18.63 -3.54 -24.06
CA PRO A 158 20.04 -3.93 -24.17
C PRO A 158 20.21 -5.26 -23.42
N THR A 159 20.74 -6.27 -24.15
CA THR A 159 21.17 -7.52 -23.51
C THR A 159 22.20 -7.19 -22.45
N ALA A 160 21.94 -7.60 -21.20
CA ALA A 160 22.88 -7.43 -20.11
C ALA A 160 24.25 -7.93 -20.51
N VAL A 161 25.22 -7.02 -20.55
CA VAL A 161 26.64 -7.38 -20.73
C VAL A 161 27.04 -8.16 -19.47
N LYS A 162 27.52 -9.38 -19.65
CA LYS A 162 28.03 -10.27 -18.60
C LYS A 162 29.24 -9.67 -17.90
#